data_0ff8fe9688bcf251e27211f762a247c5
#
_entry.id   0ff8fe9688bcf251e27211f762a247c5
#
_cell.length_a   1.000
_cell.length_b   1.000
_cell.length_c   1.000
_cell.angle_alpha   90.00
_cell.angle_beta   90.00
_cell.angle_gamma   90.00
#
_symmetry.space_group_name_H-M   'P 1'
#
loop_
_entity.id
_entity.type
_entity.pdbx_description
1 polymer ?
#
loop_
_entity_poly.entity_id
_entity_poly.type
_entity_poly.pdbx_seq_one_letter_code
_entity_poly.pdbx_strand_id
1 'polypeptide(L)'
;MCFANAPARVLMSCAGNEEWLDSLSNDTAKALPEKKSHKKKWKQSKFYKFLKSLNEIDTTYVTPNYYNFTAMVQQTCLINAYSIRGRSAGSDKQQINFYSKPRLTLGPYIGWHWIFLGYNFDIARTYTSNKSTQFNLSVYSSAFGADLIYQKNNGDYTIGSVKGFGKQNDKIYKDVKFDGLKTSIKSLNVYYIFNHKRFSYPAAYGQSTVQKKSCGTWKLGFIYSHQALDFDYSRLPSSLITGGNNGVGLYDELKFNEINYYDYSINFGYAYNWVFAPNLLCSVSIAPAVGYKFAKGESFESQDILFKRSTFNFDAIGRMGLVWNTNRFFMGTSAVVHAYNYNKSKFSISNAVAVFNIYVGVNFMPKGHYRRSNPKKFKKW
;
A
#
# COMPACT_ATOMS: atom_id res chain seq x y z
N MET A 1 11.34 -8.11 -30.01
CA MET A 1 10.88 -6.87 -29.34
C MET A 1 10.08 -7.26 -28.10
N CYS A 2 10.70 -7.28 -26.93
CA CYS A 2 10.03 -7.60 -25.66
C CYS A 2 9.71 -6.29 -24.98
N PHE A 3 8.44 -5.90 -24.96
CA PHE A 3 7.97 -4.85 -24.06
C PHE A 3 8.02 -5.38 -22.63
N ALA A 4 8.98 -4.89 -21.85
CA ALA A 4 9.06 -5.16 -20.43
C ALA A 4 7.87 -4.49 -19.77
N ASN A 5 6.96 -5.26 -19.14
CA ASN A 5 5.90 -4.77 -18.28
C ASN A 5 6.51 -4.16 -17.01
N ALA A 6 6.84 -2.89 -17.05
CA ALA A 6 7.24 -2.15 -15.88
C ALA A 6 5.98 -1.69 -15.12
N PRO A 7 5.94 -1.78 -13.78
CA PRO A 7 4.81 -1.32 -13.00
C PRO A 7 4.74 0.21 -13.02
N ALA A 8 3.67 0.74 -13.58
CA ALA A 8 3.33 2.15 -13.40
C ALA A 8 2.80 2.38 -11.98
N ARG A 9 3.35 3.35 -11.28
CA ARG A 9 2.84 3.82 -9.99
C ARG A 9 2.24 5.21 -10.20
N VAL A 10 0.96 5.35 -9.94
CA VAL A 10 0.28 6.65 -9.92
C VAL A 10 0.09 7.04 -8.46
N LEU A 11 0.75 8.10 -8.02
CA LEU A 11 0.53 8.73 -6.72
C LEU A 11 -0.45 9.89 -6.95
N MET A 12 -1.66 9.77 -6.46
CA MET A 12 -2.62 10.85 -6.47
C MET A 12 -2.61 11.56 -5.11
N SER A 13 -2.34 12.84 -5.09
CA SER A 13 -2.44 13.69 -3.91
C SER A 13 -3.54 14.73 -4.11
N CYS A 14 -4.60 14.61 -3.34
CA CYS A 14 -5.66 15.61 -3.30
C CYS A 14 -5.30 16.69 -2.27
N ALA A 15 -4.38 17.59 -2.61
CA ALA A 15 -4.26 18.83 -1.86
C ALA A 15 -5.38 19.76 -2.31
N GLY A 16 -6.37 19.97 -1.41
CA GLY A 16 -7.55 20.74 -1.71
C GLY A 16 -7.22 22.16 -2.19
N ASN A 17 -7.61 22.44 -3.38
CA ASN A 17 -7.71 23.78 -3.92
C ASN A 17 -9.17 24.07 -4.26
N GLU A 18 -9.64 25.22 -3.83
CA GLU A 18 -10.95 25.76 -4.22
C GLU A 18 -11.12 25.83 -5.75
N GLU A 19 -10.02 25.99 -6.48
CA GLU A 19 -9.98 26.00 -7.94
C GLU A 19 -10.48 24.70 -8.60
N TRP A 20 -10.34 23.52 -7.96
CA TRP A 20 -10.82 22.27 -8.55
C TRP A 20 -12.34 22.17 -8.59
N LEU A 21 -13.00 22.60 -7.51
CA LEU A 21 -14.47 22.67 -7.47
C LEU A 21 -15.00 23.80 -8.37
N ASP A 22 -14.23 24.87 -8.56
CA ASP A 22 -14.56 25.95 -9.47
C ASP A 22 -14.23 25.59 -10.94
N SER A 23 -13.20 24.78 -11.24
CA SER A 23 -12.91 24.33 -12.62
C SER A 23 -13.98 23.37 -13.16
N LEU A 24 -14.45 22.42 -12.34
CA LEU A 24 -15.60 21.57 -12.70
C LEU A 24 -16.87 22.40 -12.96
N SER A 25 -16.93 23.62 -12.39
CA SER A 25 -18.05 24.52 -12.61
C SER A 25 -17.88 25.46 -13.81
N ASN A 26 -16.66 25.65 -14.32
CA ASN A 26 -16.37 26.62 -15.38
C ASN A 26 -16.32 26.02 -16.80
N ASP A 27 -15.99 24.73 -16.96
CA ASP A 27 -15.89 24.10 -18.27
C ASP A 27 -17.24 23.83 -18.98
N THR A 28 -18.36 24.08 -18.30
CA THR A 28 -19.70 23.93 -18.87
C THR A 28 -20.39 25.27 -19.18
N ALA A 29 -19.70 26.40 -19.12
CA ALA A 29 -20.34 27.72 -19.16
C ALA A 29 -20.00 28.57 -20.39
N LYS A 30 -20.38 28.10 -21.56
CA LYS A 30 -20.65 29.00 -22.73
C LYS A 30 -21.98 28.66 -23.35
N ALA A 31 -23.10 28.93 -22.67
CA ALA A 31 -24.43 29.24 -23.21
C ALA A 31 -25.49 29.34 -22.10
N LEU A 32 -26.24 30.42 -22.10
CA LEU A 32 -27.55 30.71 -21.47
C LEU A 32 -27.56 31.29 -20.02
N PRO A 33 -28.37 32.36 -19.78
CA PRO A 33 -28.40 33.12 -18.51
C PRO A 33 -29.01 32.38 -17.30
N GLU A 34 -29.68 31.25 -17.49
CA GLU A 34 -30.29 30.46 -16.38
C GLU A 34 -29.31 29.67 -15.50
N LYS A 35 -28.06 29.45 -15.96
CA LYS A 35 -27.11 28.65 -15.22
C LYS A 35 -26.54 29.30 -13.94
N LYS A 36 -26.61 30.62 -13.77
CA LYS A 36 -26.09 31.32 -12.60
C LYS A 36 -26.90 31.03 -11.32
N SER A 37 -28.20 30.80 -11.43
CA SER A 37 -29.06 30.54 -10.27
C SER A 37 -28.87 29.13 -9.70
N HIS A 38 -28.66 28.13 -10.53
CA HIS A 38 -28.39 26.76 -10.11
C HIS A 38 -26.99 26.61 -9.45
N LYS A 39 -25.96 27.27 -9.98
CA LYS A 39 -24.61 27.30 -9.36
C LYS A 39 -24.64 27.95 -7.98
N LYS A 40 -25.41 29.04 -7.79
CA LYS A 40 -25.54 29.74 -6.49
C LYS A 40 -26.28 28.88 -5.46
N LYS A 41 -27.37 28.17 -5.87
CA LYS A 41 -28.11 27.23 -5.02
C LYS A 41 -27.26 26.03 -4.62
N TRP A 42 -26.45 25.47 -5.54
CA TRP A 42 -25.57 24.32 -5.25
C TRP A 42 -24.47 24.68 -4.24
N LYS A 43 -23.82 25.87 -4.40
CA LYS A 43 -22.81 26.38 -3.44
C LYS A 43 -23.41 26.67 -2.02
N GLN A 44 -24.70 26.82 -1.89
CA GLN A 44 -25.42 26.98 -0.62
C GLN A 44 -25.88 25.64 -0.02
N SER A 45 -25.82 24.54 -0.75
CA SER A 45 -26.27 23.23 -0.30
C SER A 45 -25.41 22.74 0.89
N LYS A 46 -26.04 22.04 1.85
CA LYS A 46 -25.33 21.41 2.99
C LYS A 46 -24.24 20.45 2.50
N PHE A 47 -24.49 19.76 1.41
CA PHE A 47 -23.56 18.83 0.79
C PHE A 47 -22.30 19.52 0.23
N TYR A 48 -22.46 20.66 -0.48
CA TYR A 48 -21.32 21.44 -0.95
C TYR A 48 -20.47 21.98 0.21
N LYS A 49 -21.11 22.51 1.26
CA LYS A 49 -20.42 22.98 2.47
C LYS A 49 -19.67 21.85 3.16
N PHE A 50 -20.25 20.65 3.21
CA PHE A 50 -19.60 19.46 3.73
C PHE A 50 -18.38 19.07 2.87
N LEU A 51 -18.51 18.97 1.54
CA LEU A 51 -17.38 18.69 0.65
C LEU A 51 -16.27 19.75 0.76
N LYS A 52 -16.64 21.03 0.90
CA LYS A 52 -15.68 22.09 1.12
C LYS A 52 -14.94 21.92 2.45
N SER A 53 -15.65 21.58 3.51
CA SER A 53 -15.06 21.39 4.85
C SER A 53 -14.04 20.22 4.89
N LEU A 54 -14.18 19.22 4.01
CA LEU A 54 -13.23 18.09 3.90
C LEU A 54 -11.86 18.51 3.33
N ASN A 55 -11.80 19.63 2.62
CA ASN A 55 -10.57 20.16 2.04
C ASN A 55 -9.98 21.34 2.84
N GLU A 56 -10.66 21.78 3.90
CA GLU A 56 -10.16 22.85 4.76
C GLU A 56 -8.93 22.38 5.55
N ILE A 57 -7.90 23.24 5.59
CA ILE A 57 -6.69 23.03 6.38
C ILE A 57 -6.47 24.21 7.32
N ASP A 58 -6.02 23.94 8.53
CA ASP A 58 -5.57 24.95 9.48
C ASP A 58 -4.13 25.35 9.12
N THR A 59 -3.99 26.54 8.55
CA THR A 59 -2.68 27.06 8.08
C THR A 59 -1.68 27.32 9.21
N THR A 60 -2.11 27.28 10.47
CA THR A 60 -1.21 27.31 11.62
C THR A 60 -0.49 25.97 11.83
N TYR A 61 -1.09 24.87 11.40
CA TYR A 61 -0.55 23.49 11.48
C TYR A 61 0.01 22.98 10.16
N VAL A 62 -0.61 23.33 9.03
CA VAL A 62 -0.28 22.78 7.71
C VAL A 62 -0.08 23.89 6.70
N THR A 63 1.04 23.89 6.00
CA THR A 63 1.29 24.79 4.86
C THR A 63 0.87 24.10 3.57
N PRO A 64 0.02 24.70 2.73
CA PRO A 64 -0.33 24.14 1.43
C PRO A 64 0.85 24.19 0.46
N ASN A 65 0.79 23.38 -0.59
CA ASN A 65 1.76 23.46 -1.68
C ASN A 65 1.56 24.76 -2.48
N TYR A 66 2.61 25.56 -2.58
CA TYR A 66 2.61 26.82 -3.34
C TYR A 66 2.83 26.66 -4.84
N TYR A 67 3.13 25.47 -5.31
CA TYR A 67 3.55 25.19 -6.68
C TYR A 67 2.54 24.32 -7.43
N ASN A 68 2.57 24.43 -8.76
CA ASN A 68 1.68 23.66 -9.65
C ASN A 68 2.28 22.30 -10.03
N PHE A 69 3.60 22.23 -10.15
CA PHE A 69 4.29 21.04 -10.63
C PHE A 69 5.29 20.52 -9.60
N THR A 70 5.49 19.22 -9.65
CA THR A 70 6.46 18.48 -8.85
C THR A 70 7.28 17.58 -9.77
N ALA A 71 8.59 17.57 -9.63
CA ALA A 71 9.45 16.55 -10.21
C ALA A 71 10.16 15.81 -9.09
N MET A 72 10.20 14.47 -9.18
CA MET A 72 10.76 13.62 -8.12
C MET A 72 11.42 12.39 -8.74
N VAL A 73 12.50 11.95 -8.13
CA VAL A 73 13.10 10.64 -8.36
C VAL A 73 12.86 9.80 -7.11
N GLN A 74 12.39 8.60 -7.29
CA GLN A 74 12.08 7.68 -6.19
C GLN A 74 12.66 6.30 -6.46
N GLN A 75 13.36 5.77 -5.46
CA GLN A 75 13.68 4.36 -5.35
C GLN A 75 12.62 3.67 -4.51
N THR A 76 12.17 2.50 -4.96
CA THR A 76 11.24 1.65 -4.21
C THR A 76 11.85 0.27 -4.03
N CYS A 77 11.81 -0.24 -2.80
CA CYS A 77 12.12 -1.62 -2.45
C CYS A 77 10.83 -2.32 -2.01
N LEU A 78 10.50 -3.43 -2.66
CA LEU A 78 9.37 -4.27 -2.32
C LEU A 78 9.85 -5.62 -1.82
N ILE A 79 9.28 -6.08 -0.71
CA ILE A 79 9.53 -7.39 -0.11
C ILE A 79 8.18 -8.04 0.21
N ASN A 80 8.03 -9.32 -0.14
CA ASN A 80 6.88 -10.12 0.23
C ASN A 80 7.34 -11.30 1.06
N ALA A 81 6.64 -11.54 2.16
CA ALA A 81 6.85 -12.70 3.02
C ALA A 81 5.55 -13.46 3.19
N TYR A 82 5.62 -14.78 3.14
CA TYR A 82 4.50 -15.68 3.38
C TYR A 82 4.90 -16.73 4.41
N SER A 83 3.97 -17.05 5.29
CA SER A 83 4.10 -18.15 6.25
C SER A 83 2.89 -19.05 6.11
N ILE A 84 3.10 -20.27 5.69
CA ILE A 84 2.06 -21.29 5.56
C ILE A 84 2.24 -22.27 6.72
N ARG A 85 1.17 -22.51 7.48
CA ARG A 85 1.19 -23.38 8.66
C ARG A 85 0.09 -24.40 8.58
N GLY A 86 0.43 -25.65 8.87
CA GLY A 86 -0.51 -26.76 9.03
C GLY A 86 -0.40 -27.37 10.42
N ARG A 87 -1.50 -27.93 10.91
CA ARG A 87 -1.55 -28.67 12.18
C ARG A 87 -2.39 -29.93 12.00
N SER A 88 -1.75 -31.07 12.12
CA SER A 88 -2.46 -32.36 12.21
C SER A 88 -2.93 -32.62 13.65
N ALA A 89 -3.97 -33.43 13.81
CA ALA A 89 -4.54 -33.75 15.10
C ALA A 89 -3.48 -34.49 15.97
N GLY A 90 -3.23 -33.95 17.18
CA GLY A 90 -2.28 -34.54 18.13
C GLY A 90 -0.78 -34.31 17.82
N SER A 91 -0.46 -33.53 16.79
CA SER A 91 0.92 -33.31 16.35
C SER A 91 1.34 -31.85 16.48
N ASP A 92 2.65 -31.62 16.48
CA ASP A 92 3.23 -30.29 16.42
C ASP A 92 2.89 -29.56 15.10
N LYS A 93 2.93 -28.25 15.13
CA LYS A 93 2.66 -27.42 13.96
C LYS A 93 3.82 -27.52 12.96
N GLN A 94 3.50 -27.79 11.71
CA GLN A 94 4.41 -27.55 10.60
C GLN A 94 4.27 -26.14 10.06
N GLN A 95 5.40 -25.52 9.71
CA GLN A 95 5.45 -24.17 9.18
C GLN A 95 6.53 -24.07 8.09
N ILE A 96 6.16 -23.45 6.97
CA ILE A 96 7.09 -23.10 5.90
C ILE A 96 7.02 -21.59 5.70
N ASN A 97 8.16 -20.92 5.80
CA ASN A 97 8.28 -19.50 5.59
C ASN A 97 8.93 -19.22 4.24
N PHE A 98 8.29 -18.41 3.44
CA PHE A 98 8.75 -17.97 2.13
C PHE A 98 8.99 -16.48 2.13
N TYR A 99 9.98 -16.00 1.41
CA TYR A 99 10.17 -14.60 1.09
C TYR A 99 10.52 -14.43 -0.39
N SER A 100 10.05 -13.32 -0.97
CA SER A 100 10.47 -12.93 -2.30
C SER A 100 11.81 -12.22 -2.24
N LYS A 101 12.61 -12.32 -3.30
CA LYS A 101 13.77 -11.43 -3.41
C LYS A 101 13.33 -9.98 -3.39
N PRO A 102 14.07 -9.09 -2.68
CA PRO A 102 13.79 -7.66 -2.69
C PRO A 102 13.79 -7.13 -4.12
N ARG A 103 12.69 -6.51 -4.53
CA ARG A 103 12.61 -5.86 -5.83
C ARG A 103 12.94 -4.39 -5.68
N LEU A 104 14.04 -3.98 -6.30
CA LEU A 104 14.52 -2.60 -6.30
C LEU A 104 14.16 -1.94 -7.62
N THR A 105 13.36 -0.87 -7.56
CA THR A 105 13.01 -0.07 -8.73
C THR A 105 13.41 1.40 -8.50
N LEU A 106 13.80 2.09 -9.56
CA LEU A 106 14.08 3.51 -9.58
C LEU A 106 13.23 4.15 -10.67
N GLY A 107 12.64 5.30 -10.38
CA GLY A 107 11.83 5.99 -11.37
C GLY A 107 11.70 7.48 -11.18
N PRO A 108 11.67 8.24 -12.29
CA PRO A 108 11.25 9.62 -12.29
C PRO A 108 9.72 9.72 -12.18
N TYR A 109 9.27 10.77 -11.49
CA TYR A 109 7.86 11.12 -11.32
C TYR A 109 7.67 12.60 -11.63
N ILE A 110 6.59 12.90 -12.34
CA ILE A 110 6.14 14.26 -12.59
C ILE A 110 4.73 14.39 -12.03
N GLY A 111 4.52 15.39 -11.18
CA GLY A 111 3.24 15.72 -10.59
C GLY A 111 2.68 17.03 -11.12
N TRP A 112 1.38 17.04 -11.39
CA TRP A 112 0.61 18.24 -11.71
C TRP A 112 -0.65 18.26 -10.86
N HIS A 113 -0.78 19.26 -10.01
CA HIS A 113 -1.85 19.37 -9.02
C HIS A 113 -1.92 18.13 -8.11
N TRP A 114 -2.82 17.22 -8.38
CA TRP A 114 -3.08 16.00 -7.61
C TRP A 114 -2.73 14.72 -8.40
N ILE A 115 -2.33 14.84 -9.67
CA ILE A 115 -1.93 13.72 -10.52
C ILE A 115 -0.41 13.60 -10.53
N PHE A 116 0.08 12.41 -10.18
CA PHE A 116 1.49 12.05 -10.31
C PHE A 116 1.61 10.91 -11.32
N LEU A 117 2.42 11.10 -12.33
CA LEU A 117 2.79 10.09 -13.30
C LEU A 117 4.26 9.76 -13.14
N GLY A 118 4.58 8.49 -13.03
CA GLY A 118 5.95 8.02 -12.92
C GLY A 118 6.15 6.69 -13.62
N TYR A 119 7.37 6.46 -14.02
CA TYR A 119 7.79 5.20 -14.60
C TYR A 119 8.96 4.63 -13.81
N ASN A 120 8.84 3.38 -13.37
CA ASN A 120 9.86 2.70 -12.58
C ASN A 120 10.63 1.68 -13.43
N PHE A 121 11.94 1.78 -13.38
CA PHE A 121 12.86 0.80 -13.96
C PHE A 121 13.31 -0.16 -12.86
N ASP A 122 13.32 -1.44 -13.15
CA ASP A 122 13.93 -2.44 -12.26
C ASP A 122 15.45 -2.34 -12.36
N ILE A 123 16.11 -1.95 -11.24
CA ILE A 123 17.57 -1.73 -11.21
C ILE A 123 18.29 -3.05 -10.97
N ALA A 124 17.71 -3.91 -10.17
CA ALA A 124 18.23 -5.24 -9.90
C ALA A 124 17.71 -6.21 -10.97
N ARG A 125 18.20 -6.11 -12.20
CA ARG A 125 17.98 -7.12 -13.24
C ARG A 125 18.57 -8.45 -12.78
N THR A 126 17.90 -9.09 -11.86
CA THR A 126 18.12 -10.50 -11.62
C THR A 126 17.50 -11.22 -12.79
N TYR A 127 18.32 -11.90 -13.58
CA TYR A 127 17.93 -12.81 -14.66
C TYR A 127 17.06 -13.95 -14.09
N THR A 128 15.83 -13.65 -13.75
CA THR A 128 14.84 -14.68 -13.42
C THR A 128 13.73 -14.58 -14.46
N SER A 129 13.48 -15.71 -15.12
CA SER A 129 12.45 -15.87 -16.15
C SER A 129 11.02 -15.62 -15.65
N ASN A 130 10.84 -15.44 -14.37
CA ASN A 130 9.55 -15.30 -13.71
C ASN A 130 9.11 -13.84 -13.65
N LYS A 131 8.07 -13.54 -14.43
CA LYS A 131 7.49 -12.19 -14.54
C LYS A 131 6.65 -11.87 -13.31
N SER A 132 7.10 -10.97 -12.47
CA SER A 132 6.26 -10.35 -11.44
C SER A 132 5.70 -9.02 -11.94
N THR A 133 4.41 -8.80 -11.72
CA THR A 133 3.73 -7.54 -12.06
C THR A 133 3.29 -6.85 -10.78
N GLN A 134 3.52 -5.55 -10.69
CA GLN A 134 3.12 -4.76 -9.54
C GLN A 134 2.56 -3.42 -9.99
N PHE A 135 1.44 -3.03 -9.40
CA PHE A 135 0.87 -1.71 -9.52
C PHE A 135 0.41 -1.25 -8.14
N ASN A 136 0.90 -0.10 -7.68
CA ASN A 136 0.50 0.52 -6.42
C ASN A 136 0.07 1.95 -6.71
N LEU A 137 -1.12 2.30 -6.29
CA LEU A 137 -1.67 3.64 -6.37
C LEU A 137 -2.08 4.09 -4.96
N SER A 138 -1.55 5.21 -4.52
CA SER A 138 -1.98 5.85 -3.27
C SER A 138 -2.45 7.27 -3.54
N VAL A 139 -3.64 7.58 -3.05
CA VAL A 139 -4.27 8.90 -3.15
C VAL A 139 -4.40 9.47 -1.75
N TYR A 140 -3.91 10.68 -1.55
CA TYR A 140 -4.00 11.38 -0.27
C TYR A 140 -4.69 12.72 -0.43
N SER A 141 -5.86 12.86 0.18
CA SER A 141 -6.55 14.12 0.42
C SER A 141 -6.32 14.58 1.85
N SER A 142 -6.83 15.75 2.22
CA SER A 142 -6.83 16.20 3.61
C SER A 142 -7.61 15.24 4.50
N ALA A 143 -8.85 14.91 4.12
CA ALA A 143 -9.78 14.11 4.94
C ALA A 143 -9.79 12.61 4.60
N PHE A 144 -9.39 12.22 3.40
CA PHE A 144 -9.46 10.84 2.92
C PHE A 144 -8.14 10.37 2.35
N GLY A 145 -7.90 9.08 2.46
CA GLY A 145 -6.87 8.40 1.72
C GLY A 145 -7.40 7.13 1.09
N ALA A 146 -6.80 6.74 -0.02
CA ALA A 146 -7.08 5.48 -0.68
C ALA A 146 -5.78 4.84 -1.18
N ASP A 147 -5.64 3.53 -0.98
CA ASP A 147 -4.52 2.74 -1.48
C ASP A 147 -5.06 1.58 -2.31
N LEU A 148 -4.62 1.49 -3.53
CA LEU A 148 -4.87 0.38 -4.44
C LEU A 148 -3.57 -0.39 -4.66
N ILE A 149 -3.60 -1.68 -4.38
CA ILE A 149 -2.47 -2.59 -4.57
C ILE A 149 -2.90 -3.68 -5.54
N TYR A 150 -2.16 -3.83 -6.62
CA TYR A 150 -2.22 -4.99 -7.50
C TYR A 150 -0.83 -5.58 -7.60
N GLN A 151 -0.70 -6.84 -7.23
CA GLN A 151 0.57 -7.54 -7.26
C GLN A 151 0.35 -8.98 -7.72
N LYS A 152 1.21 -9.44 -8.62
CA LYS A 152 1.30 -10.84 -9.05
C LYS A 152 2.75 -11.27 -9.04
N ASN A 153 3.04 -12.39 -8.39
CA ASN A 153 4.36 -13.00 -8.36
C ASN A 153 4.25 -14.47 -8.84
N ASN A 154 4.97 -14.81 -9.89
CA ASN A 154 4.89 -16.09 -10.57
C ASN A 154 6.08 -17.01 -10.20
N GLY A 155 6.34 -17.23 -8.90
CA GLY A 155 7.28 -18.27 -8.46
C GLY A 155 8.70 -17.79 -8.17
N ASP A 156 8.92 -16.53 -7.82
CA ASP A 156 10.24 -16.02 -7.40
C ASP A 156 10.31 -15.92 -5.87
N TYR A 157 10.22 -17.07 -5.23
CA TYR A 157 10.31 -17.20 -3.78
C TYR A 157 11.52 -18.00 -3.34
N THR A 158 11.86 -17.86 -2.09
CA THR A 158 12.90 -18.60 -1.38
C THR A 158 12.28 -19.14 -0.10
N ILE A 159 12.52 -20.41 0.21
CA ILE A 159 12.21 -21.00 1.52
C ILE A 159 13.20 -20.41 2.50
N GLY A 160 12.76 -19.51 3.37
CA GLY A 160 13.61 -18.88 4.37
C GLY A 160 13.86 -19.77 5.59
N SER A 161 12.85 -20.54 5.97
CA SER A 161 12.96 -21.52 7.04
C SER A 161 11.78 -22.47 7.05
N VAL A 162 11.99 -23.66 7.57
CA VAL A 162 10.94 -24.64 7.88
C VAL A 162 10.97 -25.00 9.36
N LYS A 163 9.85 -25.42 9.91
CA LYS A 163 9.72 -25.89 11.31
C LYS A 163 8.74 -27.06 11.37
N GLY A 164 9.03 -28.04 12.23
CA GLY A 164 8.16 -29.18 12.45
C GLY A 164 8.38 -30.34 11.46
N PHE A 165 9.46 -30.30 10.68
CA PHE A 165 9.85 -31.37 9.75
C PHE A 165 10.96 -32.28 10.30
N GLY A 166 11.29 -32.15 11.59
CA GLY A 166 12.39 -32.83 12.24
C GLY A 166 13.64 -31.95 12.35
N LYS A 167 14.41 -32.15 13.42
CA LYS A 167 15.57 -31.29 13.77
C LYS A 167 16.59 -31.12 12.64
N GLN A 168 16.79 -32.13 11.81
CA GLN A 168 17.73 -32.11 10.70
C GLN A 168 17.17 -31.28 9.53
N ASN A 169 15.94 -31.53 9.09
CA ASN A 169 15.29 -30.79 8.01
C ASN A 169 15.11 -29.31 8.37
N ASP A 170 14.72 -29.00 9.61
CA ASP A 170 14.54 -27.64 10.08
C ASP A 170 15.86 -26.81 10.04
N LYS A 171 17.04 -27.46 10.08
CA LYS A 171 18.36 -26.81 9.98
C LYS A 171 18.84 -26.66 8.53
N ILE A 172 18.57 -27.65 7.67
CA ILE A 172 19.11 -27.73 6.31
C ILE A 172 18.35 -26.79 5.35
N TYR A 173 17.01 -26.73 5.46
CA TYR A 173 16.19 -25.98 4.52
C TYR A 173 16.07 -24.50 4.92
N LYS A 174 17.16 -23.77 4.63
CA LYS A 174 17.24 -22.31 4.74
C LYS A 174 17.77 -21.74 3.44
N ASP A 175 17.14 -20.66 2.98
CA ASP A 175 17.53 -19.91 1.78
C ASP A 175 17.54 -20.73 0.48
N VAL A 176 16.62 -21.71 0.38
CA VAL A 176 16.47 -22.58 -0.78
C VAL A 176 15.49 -21.96 -1.76
N LYS A 177 15.89 -21.80 -3.03
CA LYS A 177 15.00 -21.31 -4.09
C LYS A 177 13.79 -22.22 -4.25
N PHE A 178 12.61 -21.60 -4.41
CA PHE A 178 11.35 -22.30 -4.59
C PHE A 178 10.47 -21.57 -5.61
N ASP A 179 10.20 -22.22 -6.71
CA ASP A 179 9.40 -21.69 -7.82
C ASP A 179 7.94 -22.19 -7.83
N GLY A 180 7.60 -23.11 -6.88
CA GLY A 180 6.26 -23.68 -6.74
C GLY A 180 5.25 -22.79 -6.02
N LEU A 181 5.61 -21.57 -5.60
CA LEU A 181 4.69 -20.63 -4.96
C LEU A 181 4.41 -19.46 -5.90
N LYS A 182 3.14 -19.31 -6.32
CA LYS A 182 2.67 -18.14 -7.06
C LYS A 182 1.63 -17.41 -6.22
N THR A 183 1.66 -16.10 -6.26
CA THR A 183 0.75 -15.28 -5.45
C THR A 183 0.19 -14.11 -6.22
N SER A 184 -1.05 -13.74 -5.90
CA SER A 184 -1.70 -12.54 -6.43
C SER A 184 -2.42 -11.81 -5.31
N ILE A 185 -2.28 -10.49 -5.25
CA ILE A 185 -2.95 -9.62 -4.29
C ILE A 185 -3.61 -8.49 -5.07
N LYS A 186 -4.91 -8.31 -4.85
CA LYS A 186 -5.68 -7.14 -5.28
C LYS A 186 -6.29 -6.56 -4.03
N SER A 187 -5.93 -5.34 -3.65
CA SER A 187 -6.41 -4.73 -2.41
C SER A 187 -6.75 -3.27 -2.63
N LEU A 188 -7.88 -2.85 -2.08
CA LEU A 188 -8.32 -1.47 -1.98
C LEU A 188 -8.56 -1.14 -0.52
N ASN A 189 -7.86 -0.14 -0.01
CA ASN A 189 -8.05 0.41 1.33
C ASN A 189 -8.46 1.86 1.22
N VAL A 190 -9.63 2.22 1.74
CA VAL A 190 -10.13 3.60 1.79
C VAL A 190 -10.32 3.98 3.24
N TYR A 191 -9.85 5.16 3.64
CA TYR A 191 -9.93 5.59 5.03
C TYR A 191 -10.19 7.09 5.18
N TYR A 192 -10.86 7.42 6.28
CA TYR A 192 -11.16 8.78 6.73
C TYR A 192 -10.20 9.21 7.83
N ILE A 193 -9.80 10.47 7.83
CA ILE A 193 -8.88 11.11 8.76
C ILE A 193 -9.67 12.12 9.61
N PHE A 194 -9.85 11.85 10.91
CA PHE A 194 -10.74 12.67 11.75
C PHE A 194 -10.22 14.08 11.98
N ASN A 195 -8.92 14.25 12.25
CA ASN A 195 -8.33 15.56 12.51
C ASN A 195 -7.68 16.16 11.25
N HIS A 196 -8.33 16.01 10.10
CA HIS A 196 -7.81 16.35 8.78
C HIS A 196 -7.44 17.83 8.61
N LYS A 197 -8.02 18.76 9.40
CA LYS A 197 -7.69 20.17 9.31
C LYS A 197 -6.27 20.47 9.83
N ARG A 198 -5.79 19.73 10.83
CA ARG A 198 -4.50 19.95 11.49
C ARG A 198 -3.47 18.89 11.16
N PHE A 199 -3.90 17.68 10.87
CA PHE A 199 -3.06 16.55 10.51
C PHE A 199 -3.02 16.38 8.99
N SER A 200 -1.83 16.21 8.41
CA SER A 200 -1.66 16.04 6.98
C SER A 200 -0.91 14.75 6.63
N TYR A 201 -1.60 13.76 6.07
CA TYR A 201 -0.98 12.61 5.39
C TYR A 201 -0.19 13.03 4.15
N PRO A 202 -0.71 13.97 3.32
CA PRO A 202 0.06 14.49 2.19
C PRO A 202 1.43 15.06 2.56
N ALA A 203 1.62 15.57 3.78
CA ALA A 203 2.93 16.07 4.23
C ALA A 203 3.95 14.94 4.43
N ALA A 204 3.50 13.77 4.87
CA ALA A 204 4.37 12.63 5.16
C ALA A 204 4.61 11.72 3.94
N TYR A 205 3.60 11.53 3.09
CA TYR A 205 3.62 10.49 2.05
C TYR A 205 3.40 10.99 0.63
N GLY A 206 2.89 12.23 0.45
CA GLY A 206 2.56 12.80 -0.85
C GLY A 206 3.36 14.05 -1.23
N GLN A 207 4.09 14.64 -0.26
CA GLN A 207 4.94 15.85 -0.42
C GLN A 207 4.21 17.09 -0.96
N SER A 208 2.87 17.08 -0.93
CA SER A 208 2.02 18.15 -1.46
C SER A 208 1.62 19.20 -0.41
N THR A 209 2.03 19.04 0.84
CA THR A 209 1.88 19.99 1.94
C THR A 209 3.07 19.91 2.89
N VAL A 210 3.19 20.85 3.83
CA VAL A 210 4.20 20.81 4.88
C VAL A 210 3.53 20.89 6.25
N GLN A 211 3.76 19.90 7.11
CA GLN A 211 3.33 19.93 8.51
C GLN A 211 4.22 20.87 9.31
N LYS A 212 3.64 21.85 10.00
CA LYS A 212 4.37 22.88 10.77
C LYS A 212 4.44 22.58 12.27
N LYS A 213 3.42 21.93 12.80
CA LYS A 213 3.30 21.58 14.22
C LYS A 213 2.94 20.10 14.33
N SER A 214 3.47 19.46 15.36
CA SER A 214 3.14 18.08 15.68
C SER A 214 1.65 17.92 15.95
N CYS A 215 1.07 16.84 15.42
CA CYS A 215 -0.35 16.57 15.54
C CYS A 215 -0.65 15.10 15.32
N GLY A 216 -1.65 14.59 16.02
CA GLY A 216 -2.16 13.24 15.82
C GLY A 216 -3.58 13.20 15.29
N THR A 217 -3.98 12.05 14.78
CA THR A 217 -5.33 11.80 14.30
C THR A 217 -5.73 10.33 14.45
N TRP A 218 -6.99 10.11 14.74
CA TRP A 218 -7.62 8.81 14.52
C TRP A 218 -7.99 8.65 13.05
N LYS A 219 -8.06 7.42 12.59
CA LYS A 219 -8.54 7.05 11.25
C LYS A 219 -9.44 5.84 11.32
N LEU A 220 -10.44 5.84 10.46
CA LEU A 220 -11.36 4.72 10.24
C LEU A 220 -11.33 4.38 8.75
N GLY A 221 -11.18 3.12 8.41
CA GLY A 221 -11.11 2.71 7.02
C GLY A 221 -11.78 1.37 6.76
N PHE A 222 -11.93 1.11 5.47
CA PHE A 222 -12.46 -0.14 4.94
C PHE A 222 -11.45 -0.72 3.95
N ILE A 223 -11.19 -2.03 4.07
CA ILE A 223 -10.31 -2.77 3.18
C ILE A 223 -11.14 -3.82 2.46
N TYR A 224 -11.00 -3.85 1.15
CA TYR A 224 -11.35 -4.99 0.33
C TYR A 224 -10.08 -5.61 -0.21
N SER A 225 -9.89 -6.92 -0.05
CA SER A 225 -8.81 -7.62 -0.73
C SER A 225 -9.25 -8.96 -1.31
N HIS A 226 -8.66 -9.28 -2.45
CA HIS A 226 -8.71 -10.61 -3.06
C HIS A 226 -7.29 -11.11 -3.21
N GLN A 227 -7.03 -12.26 -2.61
CA GLN A 227 -5.70 -12.88 -2.64
C GLN A 227 -5.84 -14.29 -3.18
N ALA A 228 -4.94 -14.63 -4.10
CA ALA A 228 -4.80 -15.97 -4.66
C ALA A 228 -3.40 -16.48 -4.35
N LEU A 229 -3.32 -17.72 -3.92
CA LEU A 229 -2.10 -18.43 -3.62
C LEU A 229 -2.17 -19.79 -4.29
N ASP A 230 -1.23 -20.03 -5.20
CA ASP A 230 -1.03 -21.30 -5.92
C ASP A 230 0.27 -21.90 -5.36
N PHE A 231 0.15 -23.07 -4.71
CA PHE A 231 1.23 -23.74 -4.00
C PHE A 231 1.41 -25.15 -4.52
N ASP A 232 2.35 -25.33 -5.42
CA ASP A 232 2.76 -26.64 -5.92
C ASP A 232 3.72 -27.29 -4.93
N TYR A 233 3.16 -28.01 -3.95
CA TYR A 233 3.94 -28.67 -2.91
C TYR A 233 4.82 -29.83 -3.47
N SER A 234 4.53 -30.36 -4.67
CA SER A 234 5.32 -31.40 -5.28
C SER A 234 6.75 -30.97 -5.64
N ARG A 235 6.94 -29.64 -5.76
CA ARG A 235 8.25 -29.00 -5.98
C ARG A 235 9.06 -28.77 -4.70
N LEU A 236 8.49 -29.09 -3.55
CA LEU A 236 9.27 -29.07 -2.30
C LEU A 236 10.35 -30.15 -2.36
N PRO A 237 11.48 -29.95 -1.65
CA PRO A 237 12.48 -30.99 -1.47
C PRO A 237 11.83 -32.29 -1.01
N SER A 238 12.21 -33.43 -1.63
CA SER A 238 11.60 -34.76 -1.38
C SER A 238 11.63 -35.15 0.11
N SER A 239 12.69 -34.79 0.82
CA SER A 239 12.79 -35.05 2.27
C SER A 239 11.78 -34.26 3.11
N LEU A 240 11.27 -33.08 2.65
CA LEU A 240 10.17 -32.38 3.32
C LEU A 240 8.83 -33.04 3.03
N ILE A 241 8.66 -33.63 1.84
CA ILE A 241 7.43 -34.32 1.45
C ILE A 241 7.29 -35.67 2.17
N THR A 242 8.35 -36.48 2.15
CA THR A 242 8.34 -37.84 2.68
C THR A 242 8.84 -37.96 4.12
N GLY A 243 9.49 -36.97 4.65
CA GLY A 243 10.10 -36.96 5.99
C GLY A 243 11.56 -37.45 6.01
N GLY A 244 12.07 -38.05 4.95
CA GLY A 244 13.44 -38.59 4.89
C GLY A 244 13.72 -39.59 6.01
N ASN A 245 15.01 -39.86 6.31
CA ASN A 245 15.44 -40.95 7.20
C ASN A 245 15.05 -40.76 8.69
N ASN A 246 14.74 -39.56 9.16
CA ASN A 246 14.37 -39.28 10.56
C ASN A 246 13.46 -38.03 10.69
N GLY A 247 12.74 -37.64 9.66
CA GLY A 247 11.87 -36.47 9.63
C GLY A 247 10.39 -36.81 9.62
N VAL A 248 9.58 -35.81 9.83
CA VAL A 248 8.12 -35.86 9.67
C VAL A 248 7.79 -35.36 8.27
N GLY A 249 7.07 -36.16 7.49
CA GLY A 249 6.60 -35.77 6.16
C GLY A 249 5.58 -34.62 6.20
N LEU A 250 5.31 -34.05 5.03
CA LEU A 250 4.37 -32.96 4.88
C LEU A 250 2.95 -33.39 5.29
N TYR A 251 2.34 -32.63 6.19
CA TYR A 251 0.95 -32.89 6.64
C TYR A 251 -0.05 -32.64 5.51
N ASP A 252 -1.14 -33.44 5.48
CA ASP A 252 -2.17 -33.33 4.46
C ASP A 252 -2.83 -31.94 4.43
N GLU A 253 -2.90 -31.27 5.57
CA GLU A 253 -3.39 -29.89 5.69
C GLU A 253 -2.53 -28.87 4.90
N LEU A 254 -1.31 -29.22 4.54
CA LEU A 254 -0.40 -28.43 3.70
C LEU A 254 -0.37 -28.87 2.24
N LYS A 255 -1.02 -29.98 1.89
CA LYS A 255 -1.13 -30.50 0.52
C LYS A 255 -2.33 -29.88 -0.18
N PHE A 256 -2.20 -28.64 -0.63
CA PHE A 256 -3.20 -27.93 -1.42
C PHE A 256 -2.55 -27.32 -2.65
N ASN A 257 -3.34 -27.07 -3.69
CA ASN A 257 -2.86 -26.47 -4.93
C ASN A 257 -3.17 -24.98 -4.99
N GLU A 258 -4.41 -24.61 -4.77
CA GLU A 258 -4.87 -23.24 -4.93
C GLU A 258 -5.78 -22.83 -3.79
N ILE A 259 -5.58 -21.61 -3.31
CA ILE A 259 -6.48 -20.96 -2.34
C ILE A 259 -6.76 -19.55 -2.84
N ASN A 260 -8.04 -19.26 -3.03
CA ASN A 260 -8.55 -17.93 -3.28
C ASN A 260 -9.30 -17.45 -2.06
N TYR A 261 -8.92 -16.30 -1.50
CA TYR A 261 -9.67 -15.71 -0.39
C TYR A 261 -9.99 -14.24 -0.61
N TYR A 262 -11.18 -13.90 -0.19
CA TYR A 262 -11.73 -12.56 -0.22
C TYR A 262 -11.82 -12.04 1.21
N ASP A 263 -11.49 -10.79 1.39
CA ASP A 263 -11.43 -10.13 2.68
C ASP A 263 -12.19 -8.80 2.64
N TYR A 264 -13.07 -8.60 3.60
CA TYR A 264 -13.77 -7.36 3.87
C TYR A 264 -13.48 -6.97 5.32
N SER A 265 -12.62 -5.97 5.50
CA SER A 265 -12.12 -5.59 6.81
C SER A 265 -12.42 -4.13 7.13
N ILE A 266 -12.69 -3.85 8.39
CA ILE A 266 -12.74 -2.50 8.94
C ILE A 266 -11.45 -2.29 9.71
N ASN A 267 -10.74 -1.21 9.41
CA ASN A 267 -9.56 -0.80 10.15
C ASN A 267 -9.83 0.47 10.96
N PHE A 268 -9.31 0.49 12.19
CA PHE A 268 -9.34 1.66 13.05
C PHE A 268 -7.94 1.85 13.60
N GLY A 269 -7.39 3.05 13.45
CA GLY A 269 -6.01 3.28 13.78
C GLY A 269 -5.69 4.71 14.18
N TYR A 270 -4.45 4.89 14.62
CA TYR A 270 -3.93 6.18 15.00
C TYR A 270 -2.69 6.52 14.18
N ALA A 271 -2.53 7.81 13.87
CA ALA A 271 -1.38 8.35 13.20
C ALA A 271 -0.88 9.60 13.94
N TYR A 272 0.43 9.77 13.98
CA TYR A 272 1.08 10.91 14.60
C TYR A 272 2.16 11.48 13.68
N ASN A 273 2.08 12.79 13.44
CA ASN A 273 3.07 13.58 12.76
C ASN A 273 3.88 14.36 13.79
N TRP A 274 5.15 13.97 13.97
CA TRP A 274 6.06 14.63 14.87
C TRP A 274 6.99 15.57 14.09
N VAL A 275 6.79 16.89 14.27
CA VAL A 275 7.67 17.92 13.73
C VAL A 275 8.71 18.23 14.79
N PHE A 276 9.90 17.68 14.67
CA PHE A 276 10.96 17.77 15.66
C PHE A 276 11.99 18.88 15.35
N ALA A 277 11.97 19.38 14.11
CA ALA A 277 12.74 20.56 13.69
C ALA A 277 12.04 21.27 12.52
N PRO A 278 12.42 22.50 12.19
CA PRO A 278 11.88 23.22 11.04
C PRO A 278 12.02 22.38 9.75
N ASN A 279 10.91 22.16 9.05
CA ASN A 279 10.83 21.38 7.82
C ASN A 279 11.14 19.88 7.97
N LEU A 280 11.33 19.36 9.16
CA LEU A 280 11.59 17.96 9.44
C LEU A 280 10.39 17.30 10.13
N LEU A 281 9.88 16.26 9.50
CA LEU A 281 8.69 15.51 9.92
C LEU A 281 9.04 14.02 10.06
N CYS A 282 8.73 13.45 11.20
CA CYS A 282 8.61 12.01 11.39
C CYS A 282 7.13 11.66 11.53
N SER A 283 6.64 10.74 10.71
CA SER A 283 5.25 10.27 10.75
C SER A 283 5.20 8.79 11.05
N VAL A 284 4.34 8.40 11.98
CA VAL A 284 4.09 6.99 12.31
C VAL A 284 2.60 6.75 12.35
N SER A 285 2.15 5.63 11.83
CA SER A 285 0.75 5.23 11.81
C SER A 285 0.61 3.73 11.93
N ILE A 286 -0.35 3.29 12.75
CA ILE A 286 -0.76 1.89 12.85
C ILE A 286 -2.28 1.82 12.75
N ALA A 287 -2.78 0.85 12.01
CA ALA A 287 -4.19 0.57 11.85
C ALA A 287 -4.43 -0.94 11.86
N PRO A 288 -4.72 -1.52 13.03
CA PRO A 288 -5.29 -2.86 13.11
C PRO A 288 -6.63 -2.91 12.37
N ALA A 289 -6.93 -4.07 11.80
CA ALA A 289 -8.16 -4.34 11.08
C ALA A 289 -8.77 -5.67 11.53
N VAL A 290 -10.09 -5.70 11.57
CA VAL A 290 -10.86 -6.91 11.79
C VAL A 290 -11.65 -7.18 10.52
N GLY A 291 -11.47 -8.36 9.96
CA GLY A 291 -12.06 -8.73 8.67
C GLY A 291 -12.82 -10.03 8.71
N TYR A 292 -13.85 -10.06 7.86
CA TYR A 292 -14.57 -11.26 7.51
C TYR A 292 -13.96 -11.83 6.22
N LYS A 293 -13.36 -13.01 6.34
CA LYS A 293 -12.68 -13.67 5.23
C LYS A 293 -13.41 -14.96 4.84
N PHE A 294 -13.61 -15.14 3.57
CA PHE A 294 -14.06 -16.39 3.00
C PHE A 294 -13.12 -16.88 1.93
N ALA A 295 -12.80 -18.15 1.98
CA ALA A 295 -11.89 -18.78 1.05
C ALA A 295 -12.61 -19.82 0.21
N LYS A 296 -12.11 -19.97 -1.02
CA LYS A 296 -12.46 -21.00 -1.99
C LYS A 296 -11.16 -21.69 -2.39
N GLY A 297 -11.08 -23.00 -2.30
CA GLY A 297 -9.85 -23.70 -2.65
C GLY A 297 -10.11 -25.18 -2.93
N GLU A 298 -9.16 -25.81 -3.61
CA GLU A 298 -9.18 -27.21 -3.96
C GLU A 298 -8.04 -27.93 -3.23
N SER A 299 -8.36 -29.08 -2.60
CA SER A 299 -7.37 -30.00 -2.05
C SER A 299 -7.15 -31.16 -3.03
N PHE A 300 -5.92 -31.70 -3.04
CA PHE A 300 -5.53 -32.76 -3.98
C PHE A 300 -6.18 -34.13 -3.69
N GLU A 301 -6.51 -34.42 -2.43
CA GLU A 301 -6.93 -35.76 -1.99
C GLU A 301 -8.43 -35.90 -1.67
N SER A 302 -9.15 -34.81 -1.51
CA SER A 302 -10.60 -34.88 -1.30
C SER A 302 -11.28 -33.80 -2.12
N GLN A 303 -12.30 -34.20 -2.88
CA GLN A 303 -13.22 -33.28 -3.56
C GLN A 303 -14.01 -32.40 -2.57
N ASP A 304 -13.79 -32.56 -1.28
CA ASP A 304 -14.35 -31.73 -0.26
C ASP A 304 -13.65 -30.36 -0.21
N ILE A 305 -14.44 -29.34 -0.44
CA ILE A 305 -14.03 -27.94 -0.39
C ILE A 305 -13.58 -27.62 1.04
N LEU A 306 -12.32 -27.88 1.38
CA LEU A 306 -11.69 -27.62 2.68
C LEU A 306 -11.84 -26.17 3.16
N PHE A 307 -12.25 -25.26 2.30
CA PHE A 307 -12.15 -23.81 2.50
C PHE A 307 -13.49 -23.06 2.51
N LYS A 308 -14.63 -23.77 2.52
CA LYS A 308 -15.97 -23.17 2.40
C LYS A 308 -16.46 -22.37 3.61
N ARG A 309 -15.66 -22.26 4.69
CA ARG A 309 -16.09 -21.64 5.93
C ARG A 309 -15.43 -20.27 6.14
N SER A 310 -16.25 -19.24 6.26
CA SER A 310 -15.82 -17.90 6.60
C SER A 310 -15.30 -17.80 8.04
N THR A 311 -14.30 -16.93 8.25
CA THR A 311 -13.71 -16.69 9.58
C THR A 311 -13.41 -15.22 9.78
N PHE A 312 -13.47 -14.77 11.03
CA PHE A 312 -12.93 -13.46 11.40
C PHE A 312 -11.42 -13.56 11.57
N ASN A 313 -10.73 -12.60 11.01
CA ASN A 313 -9.27 -12.53 11.05
C ASN A 313 -8.81 -11.11 11.37
N PHE A 314 -7.56 -11.02 11.85
CA PHE A 314 -6.92 -9.77 12.20
C PHE A 314 -5.85 -9.43 11.18
N ASP A 315 -5.92 -8.24 10.63
CA ASP A 315 -4.91 -7.67 9.75
C ASP A 315 -4.34 -6.40 10.37
N ALA A 316 -3.27 -5.86 9.80
CA ALA A 316 -2.70 -4.60 10.25
C ALA A 316 -2.05 -3.84 9.10
N ILE A 317 -2.13 -2.52 9.14
CA ILE A 317 -1.39 -1.63 8.25
C ILE A 317 -0.52 -0.71 9.10
N GLY A 318 0.80 -0.83 8.92
CA GLY A 318 1.80 0.05 9.51
C GLY A 318 2.35 1.02 8.47
N ARG A 319 2.60 2.28 8.86
CA ARG A 319 3.27 3.27 8.02
C ARG A 319 4.25 4.08 8.84
N MET A 320 5.38 4.38 8.25
CA MET A 320 6.34 5.35 8.79
C MET A 320 6.88 6.21 7.65
N GLY A 321 7.29 7.44 8.00
CA GLY A 321 7.92 8.36 7.07
C GLY A 321 8.83 9.32 7.80
N LEU A 322 9.96 9.63 7.18
CA LEU A 322 10.87 10.69 7.60
C LEU A 322 11.06 11.63 6.42
N VAL A 323 10.74 12.90 6.60
CA VAL A 323 10.63 13.86 5.51
C VAL A 323 11.29 15.18 5.90
N TRP A 324 12.15 15.67 5.03
CA TRP A 324 12.55 17.06 4.99
C TRP A 324 11.86 17.77 3.82
N ASN A 325 11.10 18.83 4.10
CA ASN A 325 10.30 19.50 3.08
C ASN A 325 10.24 21.02 3.32
N THR A 326 10.87 21.79 2.46
CA THR A 326 10.88 23.26 2.47
C THR A 326 9.73 23.86 1.66
N ASN A 327 8.74 23.07 1.23
CA ASN A 327 7.71 23.37 0.25
C ASN A 327 8.24 23.43 -1.20
N ARG A 328 9.49 23.82 -1.43
CA ARG A 328 10.13 23.83 -2.75
C ARG A 328 10.94 22.57 -2.99
N PHE A 329 11.88 22.27 -2.12
CA PHE A 329 12.70 21.05 -2.17
C PHE A 329 12.25 20.11 -1.09
N PHE A 330 12.24 18.84 -1.41
CA PHE A 330 11.93 17.80 -0.44
C PHE A 330 12.76 16.54 -0.69
N MET A 331 13.02 15.85 0.37
CA MET A 331 13.57 14.49 0.37
C MET A 331 12.99 13.71 1.53
N GLY A 332 13.00 12.40 1.42
CA GLY A 332 12.52 11.59 2.52
C GLY A 332 12.56 10.10 2.25
N THR A 333 12.14 9.39 3.26
CA THR A 333 11.93 7.95 3.20
C THR A 333 10.55 7.62 3.74
N SER A 334 9.96 6.55 3.22
CA SER A 334 8.70 6.02 3.77
C SER A 334 8.68 4.51 3.71
N ALA A 335 8.03 3.90 4.68
CA ALA A 335 7.75 2.48 4.72
C ALA A 335 6.26 2.26 4.93
N VAL A 336 5.70 1.30 4.20
CA VAL A 336 4.32 0.83 4.37
C VAL A 336 4.35 -0.68 4.45
N VAL A 337 3.78 -1.23 5.50
CA VAL A 337 3.67 -2.68 5.71
C VAL A 337 2.20 -3.04 5.83
N HIS A 338 1.76 -3.95 4.97
CA HIS A 338 0.45 -4.59 5.06
C HIS A 338 0.66 -6.02 5.55
N ALA A 339 0.12 -6.33 6.71
CA ALA A 339 0.12 -7.68 7.27
C ALA A 339 -1.30 -8.25 7.17
N TYR A 340 -1.42 -9.36 6.47
CA TYR A 340 -2.67 -10.09 6.30
C TYR A 340 -2.57 -11.45 6.98
N ASN A 341 -3.65 -11.88 7.60
CA ASN A 341 -3.70 -13.15 8.26
C ASN A 341 -4.98 -13.90 7.91
N TYR A 342 -4.85 -15.16 7.55
CA TYR A 342 -5.97 -16.06 7.31
C TYR A 342 -5.78 -17.29 8.18
N ASN A 343 -6.61 -17.42 9.21
CA ASN A 343 -6.55 -18.53 10.16
C ASN A 343 -7.78 -19.43 10.05
N LYS A 344 -7.52 -20.71 10.03
CA LYS A 344 -8.50 -21.78 10.16
C LYS A 344 -8.04 -22.79 11.21
N SER A 345 -8.92 -23.68 11.68
CA SER A 345 -8.62 -24.60 12.78
C SER A 345 -7.36 -25.44 12.59
N LYS A 346 -7.11 -25.91 11.36
CA LYS A 346 -5.96 -26.78 11.04
C LYS A 346 -4.93 -26.14 10.11
N PHE A 347 -5.21 -24.96 9.58
CA PHE A 347 -4.43 -24.30 8.57
C PHE A 347 -4.40 -22.79 8.74
N SER A 348 -3.26 -22.17 8.49
CA SER A 348 -3.17 -20.70 8.44
C SER A 348 -2.16 -20.22 7.41
N ILE A 349 -2.50 -19.11 6.76
CA ILE A 349 -1.60 -18.32 5.93
C ILE A 349 -1.44 -16.96 6.56
N SER A 350 -0.22 -16.51 6.74
CA SER A 350 0.09 -15.13 7.09
C SER A 350 0.99 -14.58 6.00
N ASN A 351 0.69 -13.37 5.51
CA ASN A 351 1.55 -12.71 4.56
C ASN A 351 1.78 -11.25 4.93
N ALA A 352 2.96 -10.76 4.60
CA ALA A 352 3.34 -9.38 4.77
C ALA A 352 3.90 -8.82 3.45
N VAL A 353 3.38 -7.67 3.06
CA VAL A 353 3.87 -6.88 1.93
C VAL A 353 4.49 -5.62 2.48
N ALA A 354 5.79 -5.45 2.33
CA ALA A 354 6.53 -4.28 2.77
C ALA A 354 7.02 -3.49 1.56
N VAL A 355 6.70 -2.20 1.55
CA VAL A 355 7.17 -1.24 0.53
C VAL A 355 7.97 -0.17 1.23
N PHE A 356 9.23 -0.03 0.86
CA PHE A 356 10.12 0.99 1.34
C PHE A 356 10.50 1.94 0.19
N ASN A 357 10.42 3.25 0.41
CA ASN A 357 10.74 4.26 -0.59
C ASN A 357 11.78 5.23 -0.06
N ILE A 358 12.69 5.66 -0.93
CA ILE A 358 13.57 6.81 -0.75
C ILE A 358 13.31 7.73 -1.94
N TYR A 359 13.16 9.02 -1.69
CA TYR A 359 12.84 9.97 -2.75
C TYR A 359 13.47 11.34 -2.51
N VAL A 360 13.69 12.04 -3.61
CA VAL A 360 14.12 13.45 -3.64
C VAL A 360 13.36 14.15 -4.75
N GLY A 361 12.95 15.39 -4.51
CA GLY A 361 12.17 16.12 -5.50
C GLY A 361 12.15 17.63 -5.30
N VAL A 362 11.56 18.29 -6.28
CA VAL A 362 11.41 19.73 -6.35
C VAL A 362 10.02 20.11 -6.83
N ASN A 363 9.43 21.10 -6.17
CA ASN A 363 8.20 21.74 -6.59
C ASN A 363 8.54 23.03 -7.35
N PHE A 364 7.90 23.26 -8.50
CA PHE A 364 8.19 24.39 -9.37
C PHE A 364 6.92 25.00 -10.00
N MET A 365 7.06 26.16 -10.64
CA MET A 365 5.96 27.00 -11.15
C MET A 365 4.94 27.40 -10.06
N PRO A 366 5.17 28.51 -9.36
CA PRO A 366 4.29 28.98 -8.30
C PRO A 366 2.85 29.22 -8.79
N LYS A 367 1.87 28.86 -7.99
CA LYS A 367 0.45 29.11 -8.26
C LYS A 367 0.19 30.62 -8.32
N GLY A 368 -0.64 31.07 -9.27
CA GLY A 368 -0.85 32.48 -9.59
C GLY A 368 -1.29 33.33 -8.40
N HIS A 369 -2.16 32.83 -7.52
CA HIS A 369 -2.62 33.56 -6.34
C HIS A 369 -1.52 33.72 -5.29
N TYR A 370 -0.65 32.72 -5.05
CA TYR A 370 0.48 32.86 -4.12
C TYR A 370 1.57 33.79 -4.69
N ARG A 371 1.79 33.78 -6.00
CA ARG A 371 2.71 34.69 -6.67
C ARG A 371 2.28 36.15 -6.53
N ARG A 372 0.97 36.42 -6.65
CA ARG A 372 0.38 37.77 -6.48
C ARG A 372 0.43 38.24 -5.03
N SER A 373 0.13 37.37 -4.06
CA SER A 373 0.13 37.73 -2.63
C SER A 373 1.52 37.90 -2.02
N ASN A 374 2.56 37.26 -2.60
CA ASN A 374 3.94 37.31 -2.12
C ASN A 374 4.95 37.48 -3.27
N PRO A 375 4.92 38.63 -4.01
CA PRO A 375 5.76 38.83 -5.18
C PRO A 375 7.27 38.80 -4.87
N LYS A 376 7.70 39.22 -3.69
CA LYS A 376 9.12 39.20 -3.27
C LYS A 376 9.64 37.77 -3.09
N LYS A 377 8.83 36.84 -2.59
CA LYS A 377 9.20 35.43 -2.36
C LYS A 377 9.34 34.65 -3.66
N PHE A 378 8.61 35.04 -4.71
CA PHE A 378 8.55 34.34 -6.00
C PHE A 378 9.12 35.14 -7.18
N LYS A 379 9.89 36.22 -6.91
CA LYS A 379 10.42 37.14 -7.93
C LYS A 379 11.55 36.56 -8.78
N LYS A 380 12.14 35.44 -8.39
CA LYS A 380 13.27 34.80 -9.09
C LYS A 380 12.85 33.59 -9.98
N TRP A 381 11.65 33.70 -10.62
CA TRP A 381 11.13 32.64 -11.50
C TRP A 381 10.57 33.22 -12.79
#